data_e75e0ae1fa328086394107bda2c30027
#
_entry.id   e75e0ae1fa328086394107bda2c30027
#
_cell.length_a   1.000
_cell.length_b   1.000
_cell.length_c   1.000
_cell.angle_alpha   90.00
_cell.angle_beta   90.00
_cell.angle_gamma   90.00
#
_symmetry.space_group_name_H-M   'P 1'
#
loop_
_entity.id
_entity.type
_entity.pdbx_description
1 polymer ?
#
loop_
_entity_poly.entity_id
_entity_poly.type
_entity_poly.pdbx_seq_one_letter_code
_entity_poly.pdbx_strand_id
1 'polypeptide(L)'
;MKKEKHVCISKSNIKLGMIPSVSLPPIVTCSPNACKFCGNKCYARKMCKFRLSVKESYDNNLDILMNDNELFWREVNAAVALTTYFRFHVAGDIFNAEYLERMVDVARKNKHCQILCFTKKYTLVNSYLTKHRLPKNLHLIFSVWKGLECFNPNNLPEAHVFYKDGTTTAKDGAKYCSGNCTYCATEKKNCWTLKRGEQILFKEH
;
A
#
# COMPACT_ATOMS: atom_id res chain seq x y z
N MET A 1 -26.90 -4.54 23.05
CA MET A 1 -26.75 -4.59 21.55
C MET A 1 -25.26 -4.56 21.23
N LYS A 2 -24.71 -5.59 20.56
CA LYS A 2 -23.33 -5.51 20.02
C LYS A 2 -23.30 -4.42 18.95
N LYS A 3 -22.42 -3.44 19.10
CA LYS A 3 -22.21 -2.39 18.09
C LYS A 3 -21.76 -3.07 16.79
N GLU A 4 -22.46 -2.79 15.70
CA GLU A 4 -22.09 -3.32 14.39
C GLU A 4 -20.69 -2.85 14.03
N LYS A 5 -19.81 -3.77 13.62
CA LYS A 5 -18.43 -3.44 13.25
C LYS A 5 -18.39 -3.00 11.80
N HIS A 6 -17.69 -1.92 11.53
CA HIS A 6 -17.44 -1.38 10.18
C HIS A 6 -15.96 -1.27 9.90
N VAL A 7 -15.59 -1.36 8.62
CA VAL A 7 -14.21 -1.17 8.17
C VAL A 7 -13.78 0.28 8.39
N CYS A 8 -12.68 0.49 9.08
CA CYS A 8 -12.11 1.80 9.31
C CYS A 8 -11.39 2.31 8.07
N ILE A 9 -12.07 3.09 7.24
CA ILE A 9 -11.48 3.82 6.11
C ILE A 9 -10.99 5.17 6.62
N SER A 10 -9.68 5.40 6.53
CA SER A 10 -9.09 6.72 6.82
C SER A 10 -9.44 7.68 5.68
N LYS A 11 -10.07 8.80 6.00
CA LYS A 11 -10.47 9.81 5.00
C LYS A 11 -9.32 10.73 4.59
N SER A 12 -8.32 10.88 5.45
CA SER A 12 -7.17 11.78 5.20
C SER A 12 -6.01 11.46 6.14
N ASN A 13 -4.81 11.87 5.77
CA ASN A 13 -3.66 12.02 6.65
C ASN A 13 -2.67 13.05 6.08
N ILE A 14 -1.66 13.45 6.86
CA ILE A 14 -0.70 14.50 6.48
C ILE A 14 -0.05 14.25 5.10
N LYS A 15 0.34 13.01 4.81
CA LYS A 15 1.01 12.66 3.54
C LYS A 15 0.04 12.41 2.39
N LEU A 16 -1.07 11.73 2.65
CA LEU A 16 -2.07 11.42 1.63
C LEU A 16 -2.94 12.63 1.28
N GLY A 17 -3.05 13.61 2.19
CA GLY A 17 -4.04 14.66 2.07
C GLY A 17 -5.44 14.06 2.16
N MET A 18 -6.32 14.37 1.20
CA MET A 18 -7.72 13.92 1.16
C MET A 18 -7.92 12.56 0.47
N ILE A 19 -6.86 11.83 0.16
CA ILE A 19 -6.98 10.50 -0.47
C ILE A 19 -7.36 9.47 0.60
N PRO A 20 -8.53 8.81 0.46
CA PRO A 20 -8.95 7.78 1.39
C PRO A 20 -8.04 6.54 1.33
N SER A 21 -7.97 5.84 2.46
CA SER A 21 -7.15 4.62 2.53
C SER A 21 -7.69 3.59 3.50
N VAL A 22 -7.45 2.32 3.21
CA VAL A 22 -7.60 1.21 4.14
C VAL A 22 -6.22 0.69 4.54
N SER A 23 -6.06 0.35 5.81
CA SER A 23 -4.80 -0.18 6.34
C SER A 23 -5.04 -1.39 7.24
N LEU A 24 -4.02 -2.22 7.34
CA LEU A 24 -3.98 -3.39 8.21
C LEU A 24 -2.84 -3.25 9.23
N PRO A 25 -2.82 -4.03 10.32
CA PRO A 25 -1.76 -3.97 11.31
C PRO A 25 -0.38 -4.21 10.69
N PRO A 26 0.59 -3.30 10.92
CA PRO A 26 1.97 -3.51 10.49
C PRO A 26 2.60 -4.68 11.23
N ILE A 27 3.62 -5.29 10.65
CA ILE A 27 4.32 -6.49 11.12
C ILE A 27 3.47 -7.76 10.96
N VAL A 28 2.24 -7.78 11.49
CA VAL A 28 1.34 -8.95 11.44
C VAL A 28 0.99 -9.33 10.00
N THR A 29 0.70 -8.35 9.15
CA THR A 29 0.33 -8.57 7.74
C THR A 29 1.50 -8.45 6.78
N CYS A 30 2.64 -7.92 7.24
CA CYS A 30 3.84 -7.75 6.43
C CYS A 30 4.57 -9.08 6.18
N SER A 31 5.46 -9.10 5.19
CA SER A 31 6.36 -10.24 4.99
C SER A 31 7.35 -10.35 6.16
N PRO A 32 7.48 -11.53 6.80
CA PRO A 32 8.47 -11.76 7.86
C PRO A 32 9.90 -11.39 7.45
N ASN A 33 10.29 -11.72 6.21
CA ASN A 33 11.60 -11.35 5.68
C ASN A 33 11.79 -9.84 5.59
N ALA A 34 10.79 -9.10 5.11
CA ALA A 34 10.86 -7.65 5.05
C ALA A 34 10.97 -7.02 6.44
N CYS A 35 10.29 -7.59 7.45
CA CYS A 35 10.33 -7.09 8.81
C CYS A 35 11.71 -7.18 9.47
N LYS A 36 12.57 -8.11 9.05
CA LYS A 36 13.97 -8.21 9.51
C LYS A 36 14.76 -6.92 9.17
N PHE A 37 14.47 -6.30 8.05
CA PHE A 37 15.18 -5.12 7.55
C PHE A 37 14.51 -3.78 7.93
N CYS A 38 13.20 -3.67 7.73
CA CYS A 38 12.47 -2.42 7.95
C CYS A 38 11.74 -2.33 9.29
N GLY A 39 11.56 -3.44 10.03
CA GLY A 39 10.69 -3.50 11.21
C GLY A 39 11.08 -2.54 12.34
N ASN A 40 12.36 -2.36 12.60
CA ASN A 40 12.83 -1.43 13.63
C ASN A 40 12.69 0.05 13.25
N LYS A 41 12.71 0.35 11.94
CA LYS A 41 12.53 1.69 11.37
C LYS A 41 11.10 1.94 10.88
N CYS A 42 10.18 1.02 11.13
CA CYS A 42 8.81 1.09 10.63
C CYS A 42 8.02 2.22 11.29
N TYR A 43 7.70 3.25 10.52
CA TYR A 43 6.90 4.37 11.00
C TYR A 43 5.49 3.96 11.45
N ALA A 44 4.88 2.99 10.77
CA ALA A 44 3.54 2.51 11.11
C ALA A 44 3.53 1.79 12.47
N ARG A 45 4.57 1.00 12.78
CA ARG A 45 4.76 0.41 14.12
C ARG A 45 4.94 1.48 15.19
N LYS A 46 5.72 2.52 14.91
CA LYS A 46 5.89 3.66 15.83
C LYS A 46 4.54 4.36 16.06
N MET A 47 3.78 4.65 14.99
CA MET A 47 2.47 5.28 15.09
C MET A 47 1.48 4.47 15.94
N CYS A 48 1.43 3.15 15.78
CA CYS A 48 0.59 2.27 16.62
C CYS A 48 0.97 2.28 18.11
N LYS A 49 2.24 2.58 18.44
CA LYS A 49 2.67 2.72 19.84
C LYS A 49 2.18 4.02 20.47
N PHE A 50 2.15 5.12 19.70
CA PHE A 50 1.81 6.45 20.21
C PHE A 50 0.34 6.83 20.04
N ARG A 51 -0.40 6.15 19.16
CA ARG A 51 -1.80 6.44 18.86
C ARG A 51 -2.63 5.17 18.89
N LEU A 52 -3.23 4.90 20.06
CA LEU A 52 -4.03 3.69 20.28
C LEU A 52 -5.21 3.61 19.30
N SER A 53 -5.90 4.71 19.03
CA SER A 53 -7.02 4.73 18.06
C SER A 53 -6.61 4.30 16.65
N VAL A 54 -5.38 4.59 16.23
CA VAL A 54 -4.84 4.12 14.94
C VAL A 54 -4.60 2.62 14.98
N LYS A 55 -4.03 2.11 16.08
CA LYS A 55 -3.83 0.68 16.29
C LYS A 55 -5.16 -0.06 16.27
N GLU A 56 -6.13 0.40 17.06
CA GLU A 56 -7.48 -0.17 17.15
C GLU A 56 -8.18 -0.21 15.77
N SER A 57 -8.05 0.85 14.97
CA SER A 57 -8.60 0.88 13.61
C SER A 57 -7.99 -0.19 12.70
N TYR A 58 -6.68 -0.42 12.80
CA TYR A 58 -6.03 -1.44 12.00
C TYR A 58 -6.36 -2.85 12.47
N ASP A 59 -6.40 -3.06 13.78
CA ASP A 59 -6.78 -4.35 14.40
C ASP A 59 -8.24 -4.70 14.08
N ASN A 60 -9.16 -3.73 14.14
CA ASN A 60 -10.54 -3.89 13.72
C ASN A 60 -10.66 -4.29 12.25
N ASN A 61 -9.88 -3.66 11.37
CA ASN A 61 -9.88 -4.01 9.95
C ASN A 61 -9.41 -5.45 9.72
N LEU A 62 -8.38 -5.89 10.42
CA LEU A 62 -7.91 -7.27 10.34
C LEU A 62 -8.94 -8.24 10.91
N ASP A 63 -9.56 -7.91 12.04
CA ASP A 63 -10.60 -8.73 12.65
C ASP A 63 -11.80 -8.93 11.72
N ILE A 64 -12.28 -7.87 11.06
CA ILE A 64 -13.34 -7.97 10.05
C ILE A 64 -12.88 -8.79 8.85
N LEU A 65 -11.67 -8.55 8.34
CA LEU A 65 -11.11 -9.31 7.21
C LEU A 65 -11.08 -10.82 7.50
N MET A 66 -10.76 -11.21 8.73
CA MET A 66 -10.62 -12.61 9.14
C MET A 66 -11.96 -13.29 9.47
N ASN A 67 -12.91 -12.55 10.03
CA ASN A 67 -14.15 -13.12 10.56
C ASN A 67 -15.39 -12.83 9.68
N ASP A 68 -15.34 -11.77 8.86
CA ASP A 68 -16.37 -11.39 7.88
C ASP A 68 -15.74 -10.77 6.64
N ASN A 69 -15.07 -11.62 5.86
CA ASN A 69 -14.36 -11.23 4.64
C ASN A 69 -15.27 -10.50 3.64
N GLU A 70 -16.52 -10.93 3.51
CA GLU A 70 -17.47 -10.30 2.58
C GLU A 70 -17.87 -8.89 3.03
N LEU A 71 -18.06 -8.66 4.33
CA LEU A 71 -18.28 -7.32 4.89
C LEU A 71 -17.07 -6.42 4.59
N PHE A 72 -15.85 -6.92 4.85
CA PHE A 72 -14.63 -6.15 4.59
C PHE A 72 -14.59 -5.64 3.15
N TRP A 73 -14.74 -6.54 2.18
CA TRP A 73 -14.63 -6.18 0.78
C TRP A 73 -15.82 -5.39 0.25
N ARG A 74 -17.01 -5.62 0.77
CA ARG A 74 -18.20 -4.80 0.44
C ARG A 74 -17.98 -3.33 0.84
N GLU A 75 -17.50 -3.08 2.06
CA GLU A 75 -17.29 -1.71 2.55
C GLU A 75 -16.08 -1.03 1.89
N VAL A 76 -14.98 -1.78 1.66
CA VAL A 76 -13.84 -1.26 0.89
C VAL A 76 -14.28 -0.90 -0.53
N ASN A 77 -15.05 -1.76 -1.21
CA ASN A 77 -15.54 -1.48 -2.56
C ASN A 77 -16.47 -0.25 -2.57
N ALA A 78 -17.35 -0.11 -1.60
CA ALA A 78 -18.22 1.06 -1.46
C ALA A 78 -17.41 2.36 -1.29
N ALA A 79 -16.34 2.33 -0.46
CA ALA A 79 -15.46 3.48 -0.29
C ALA A 79 -14.70 3.83 -1.57
N VAL A 80 -14.20 2.84 -2.31
CA VAL A 80 -13.50 3.05 -3.59
C VAL A 80 -14.44 3.60 -4.66
N ALA A 81 -15.69 3.13 -4.71
CA ALA A 81 -16.70 3.57 -5.67
C ALA A 81 -17.02 5.09 -5.57
N LEU A 82 -16.83 5.68 -4.40
CA LEU A 82 -17.11 7.09 -4.13
C LEU A 82 -15.90 8.02 -4.34
N THR A 83 -14.76 7.50 -4.83
CA THR A 83 -13.52 8.28 -4.89
C THR A 83 -12.82 8.16 -6.23
N THR A 84 -12.07 9.20 -6.62
CA THR A 84 -11.22 9.19 -7.82
C THR A 84 -9.85 8.57 -7.55
N TYR A 85 -9.37 8.65 -6.30
CA TYR A 85 -8.08 8.12 -5.85
C TYR A 85 -8.27 7.38 -4.55
N PHE A 86 -7.64 6.21 -4.42
CA PHE A 86 -7.70 5.40 -3.22
C PHE A 86 -6.34 4.75 -2.95
N ARG A 87 -5.99 4.54 -1.69
CA ARG A 87 -4.75 3.86 -1.34
C ARG A 87 -4.98 2.64 -0.46
N PHE A 88 -4.48 1.49 -0.91
CA PHE A 88 -4.27 0.34 -0.03
C PHE A 88 -2.96 0.51 0.73
N HIS A 89 -3.02 0.24 2.03
CA HIS A 89 -1.89 0.14 2.94
C HIS A 89 -1.02 1.40 3.09
N VAL A 90 -1.43 2.26 4.01
CA VAL A 90 -0.52 3.20 4.67
C VAL A 90 0.29 2.44 5.72
N ALA A 91 -0.32 1.42 6.32
CA ALA A 91 0.29 0.48 7.25
C ALA A 91 -0.13 -0.95 6.89
N GLY A 92 0.72 -1.93 7.23
CA GLY A 92 0.52 -3.32 6.82
C GLY A 92 0.95 -3.58 5.38
N ASP A 93 0.56 -4.71 4.83
CA ASP A 93 0.85 -5.14 3.46
C ASP A 93 -0.26 -6.07 2.95
N ILE A 94 -0.23 -6.46 1.68
CA ILE A 94 -1.11 -7.45 1.07
C ILE A 94 -1.10 -8.71 1.94
N PHE A 95 -2.25 -9.07 2.50
CA PHE A 95 -2.32 -10.12 3.52
C PHE A 95 -1.94 -11.49 2.96
N ASN A 96 -2.64 -11.92 1.89
CA ASN A 96 -2.43 -13.20 1.21
C ASN A 96 -2.84 -13.11 -0.27
N ALA A 97 -2.86 -14.24 -0.98
CA ALA A 97 -3.21 -14.30 -2.41
C ALA A 97 -4.68 -13.90 -2.66
N GLU A 98 -5.59 -14.41 -1.86
CA GLU A 98 -7.02 -14.06 -1.96
C GLU A 98 -7.23 -12.54 -1.78
N TYR A 99 -6.53 -11.93 -0.82
CA TYR A 99 -6.58 -10.49 -0.62
C TYR A 99 -6.14 -9.72 -1.88
N LEU A 100 -5.08 -10.17 -2.55
CA LEU A 100 -4.63 -9.57 -3.81
C LEU A 100 -5.68 -9.72 -4.92
N GLU A 101 -6.30 -10.89 -5.05
CA GLU A 101 -7.38 -11.13 -6.02
C GLU A 101 -8.57 -10.21 -5.78
N ARG A 102 -9.04 -10.11 -4.55
CA ARG A 102 -10.14 -9.21 -4.16
C ARG A 102 -9.79 -7.74 -4.40
N MET A 103 -8.53 -7.33 -4.12
CA MET A 103 -8.06 -5.98 -4.42
C MET A 103 -8.07 -5.68 -5.93
N VAL A 104 -7.69 -6.65 -6.75
CA VAL A 104 -7.78 -6.55 -8.21
C VAL A 104 -9.23 -6.47 -8.67
N ASP A 105 -10.15 -7.22 -8.08
CA ASP A 105 -11.58 -7.19 -8.41
C ASP A 105 -12.22 -5.84 -8.05
N VAL A 106 -11.85 -5.26 -6.91
CA VAL A 106 -12.26 -3.89 -6.54
C VAL A 106 -11.78 -2.89 -7.61
N ALA A 107 -10.54 -3.02 -8.08
CA ALA A 107 -10.01 -2.15 -9.13
C ALA A 107 -10.74 -2.34 -10.47
N ARG A 108 -11.07 -3.57 -10.85
CA ARG A 108 -11.85 -3.88 -12.07
C ARG A 108 -13.25 -3.30 -12.05
N LYS A 109 -13.92 -3.38 -10.89
CA LYS A 109 -15.27 -2.83 -10.68
C LYS A 109 -15.28 -1.29 -10.71
N ASN A 110 -14.21 -0.65 -10.26
CA ASN A 110 -14.13 0.81 -10.08
C ASN A 110 -13.07 1.44 -11.03
N LYS A 111 -13.27 1.28 -12.34
CA LYS A 111 -12.31 1.75 -13.38
C LYS A 111 -12.03 3.27 -13.34
N HIS A 112 -12.94 4.05 -12.77
CA HIS A 112 -12.80 5.51 -12.59
C HIS A 112 -11.83 5.87 -11.47
N CYS A 113 -11.63 4.99 -10.49
CA CYS A 113 -10.77 5.23 -9.35
C CYS A 113 -9.34 4.73 -9.63
N GLN A 114 -8.36 5.60 -9.44
CA GLN A 114 -6.95 5.23 -9.46
C GLN A 114 -6.56 4.68 -8.07
N ILE A 115 -6.08 3.46 -8.03
CA ILE A 115 -5.78 2.75 -6.78
C ILE A 115 -4.28 2.55 -6.67
N LEU A 116 -3.68 2.96 -5.55
CA LEU A 116 -2.25 2.83 -5.28
C LEU A 116 -2.00 1.85 -4.13
N CYS A 117 -1.04 0.96 -4.32
CA CYS A 117 -0.56 0.06 -3.28
C CYS A 117 0.96 -0.10 -3.34
N PHE A 118 1.63 0.04 -2.19
CA PHE A 118 3.05 -0.34 -2.03
C PHE A 118 3.13 -1.67 -1.31
N THR A 119 4.00 -2.55 -1.78
CA THR A 119 4.12 -3.89 -1.21
C THR A 119 5.57 -4.39 -1.16
N LYS A 120 5.87 -5.22 -0.17
CA LYS A 120 7.08 -6.04 -0.07
C LYS A 120 6.77 -7.55 -0.25
N LYS A 121 5.57 -7.88 -0.67
CA LYS A 121 5.14 -9.26 -0.97
C LYS A 121 5.52 -9.65 -2.41
N TYR A 122 6.81 -9.51 -2.76
CA TYR A 122 7.31 -9.69 -4.13
C TYR A 122 6.92 -11.06 -4.71
N THR A 123 7.21 -12.15 -4.00
CA THR A 123 6.90 -13.52 -4.44
C THR A 123 5.42 -13.71 -4.71
N LEU A 124 4.56 -13.20 -3.80
CA LEU A 124 3.10 -13.30 -3.95
C LEU A 124 2.60 -12.59 -5.20
N VAL A 125 3.06 -11.36 -5.43
CA VAL A 125 2.67 -10.57 -6.60
C VAL A 125 3.22 -11.19 -7.89
N ASN A 126 4.49 -11.63 -7.89
CA ASN A 126 5.07 -12.29 -9.05
C ASN A 126 4.34 -13.58 -9.40
N SER A 127 3.97 -14.40 -8.42
CA SER A 127 3.17 -15.62 -8.63
C SER A 127 1.79 -15.30 -9.23
N TYR A 128 1.14 -14.23 -8.77
CA TYR A 128 -0.11 -13.78 -9.36
C TYR A 128 0.06 -13.39 -10.83
N LEU A 129 1.13 -12.65 -11.14
CA LEU A 129 1.40 -12.12 -12.48
C LEU A 129 1.83 -13.18 -13.50
N THR A 130 2.17 -14.41 -13.09
CA THR A 130 2.41 -15.53 -14.04
C THR A 130 1.15 -15.92 -14.82
N LYS A 131 -0.02 -15.72 -14.20
CA LYS A 131 -1.33 -16.15 -14.77
C LYS A 131 -2.28 -14.99 -15.05
N HIS A 132 -2.04 -13.82 -14.46
CA HIS A 132 -2.98 -12.70 -14.47
C HIS A 132 -2.30 -11.38 -14.83
N ARG A 133 -3.12 -10.41 -15.24
CA ARG A 133 -2.68 -9.01 -15.47
C ARG A 133 -3.39 -8.08 -14.50
N LEU A 134 -2.66 -7.05 -14.04
CA LEU A 134 -3.27 -6.00 -13.24
C LEU A 134 -4.14 -5.09 -14.11
N PRO A 135 -5.28 -4.61 -13.60
CA PRO A 135 -6.05 -3.56 -14.26
C PRO A 135 -5.24 -2.25 -14.32
N LYS A 136 -5.49 -1.45 -15.37
CA LYS A 136 -4.72 -0.23 -15.65
C LYS A 136 -4.78 0.82 -14.52
N ASN A 137 -5.85 0.82 -13.75
CA ASN A 137 -6.08 1.73 -12.64
C ASN A 137 -5.55 1.22 -11.29
N LEU A 138 -4.88 0.06 -11.25
CA LEU A 138 -4.21 -0.45 -10.06
C LEU A 138 -2.69 -0.26 -10.18
N HIS A 139 -2.18 0.76 -9.50
CA HIS A 139 -0.77 1.12 -9.42
C HIS A 139 -0.11 0.35 -8.28
N LEU A 140 0.45 -0.81 -8.58
CA LEU A 140 1.15 -1.65 -7.63
C LEU A 140 2.65 -1.40 -7.74
N ILE A 141 3.28 -0.96 -6.65
CA ILE A 141 4.68 -0.54 -6.60
C ILE A 141 5.43 -1.41 -5.58
N PHE A 142 6.54 -1.98 -5.98
CA PHE A 142 7.41 -2.72 -5.08
C PHE A 142 8.19 -1.76 -4.17
N SER A 143 8.10 -1.96 -2.86
CA SER A 143 8.81 -1.15 -1.88
C SER A 143 10.15 -1.81 -1.56
N VAL A 144 11.23 -1.25 -2.07
CA VAL A 144 12.59 -1.78 -1.93
C VAL A 144 13.26 -1.20 -0.69
N TRP A 145 14.01 -2.04 0.01
CA TRP A 145 14.73 -1.68 1.23
C TRP A 145 16.14 -2.25 1.19
N LYS A 146 17.13 -1.48 1.68
CA LYS A 146 18.54 -1.90 1.73
C LYS A 146 18.69 -3.25 2.45
N GLY A 147 19.34 -4.21 1.80
CA GLY A 147 19.51 -5.57 2.30
C GLY A 147 18.36 -6.54 2.01
N LEU A 148 17.18 -6.04 1.61
CA LEU A 148 16.07 -6.88 1.18
C LEU A 148 16.11 -7.09 -0.33
N GLU A 149 16.33 -8.33 -0.75
CA GLU A 149 16.29 -8.70 -2.17
C GLU A 149 14.90 -8.49 -2.75
N CYS A 150 14.83 -7.73 -3.84
CA CYS A 150 13.60 -7.45 -4.58
C CYS A 150 13.67 -8.14 -5.94
N PHE A 151 13.14 -9.36 -6.03
CA PHE A 151 12.98 -10.06 -7.30
C PHE A 151 11.79 -9.47 -8.07
N ASN A 152 12.07 -8.79 -9.20
CA ASN A 152 11.08 -8.06 -10.00
C ASN A 152 11.15 -8.41 -11.50
N PRO A 153 10.85 -9.66 -11.90
CA PRO A 153 10.92 -10.11 -13.30
C PRO A 153 9.88 -9.43 -14.19
N ASN A 154 8.84 -8.86 -13.60
CA ASN A 154 7.77 -8.17 -14.33
C ASN A 154 8.05 -6.67 -14.51
N ASN A 155 9.20 -6.17 -14.07
CA ASN A 155 9.56 -4.75 -14.10
C ASN A 155 8.48 -3.82 -13.51
N LEU A 156 7.79 -4.24 -12.45
CA LEU A 156 6.88 -3.33 -11.75
C LEU A 156 7.64 -2.09 -11.27
N PRO A 157 6.96 -0.93 -11.15
CA PRO A 157 7.59 0.23 -10.56
C PRO A 157 8.12 -0.04 -9.16
N GLU A 158 9.21 0.62 -8.79
CA GLU A 158 9.87 0.43 -7.51
C GLU A 158 9.95 1.73 -6.71
N ALA A 159 9.77 1.61 -5.41
CA ALA A 159 9.94 2.68 -4.44
C ALA A 159 11.14 2.38 -3.55
N HIS A 160 12.16 3.20 -3.66
CA HIS A 160 13.41 3.07 -2.93
C HIS A 160 13.51 4.10 -1.81
N VAL A 161 14.39 3.84 -0.84
CA VAL A 161 14.67 4.78 0.25
C VAL A 161 15.97 5.53 -0.04
N PHE A 162 15.93 6.85 0.13
CA PHE A 162 17.11 7.67 0.24
C PHE A 162 17.44 7.79 1.74
N TYR A 163 18.51 7.13 2.14
CA TYR A 163 18.91 6.99 3.53
C TYR A 163 19.59 8.26 4.05
N LYS A 164 19.60 8.42 5.38
CA LYS A 164 20.25 9.58 6.04
C LYS A 164 21.76 9.61 5.84
N ASP A 165 22.36 8.46 5.53
CA ASP A 165 23.78 8.34 5.20
C ASP A 165 24.11 8.75 3.75
N GLY A 166 23.12 9.27 3.01
CA GLY A 166 23.26 9.66 1.60
C GLY A 166 23.19 8.51 0.60
N THR A 167 23.00 7.26 1.05
CA THR A 167 22.92 6.10 0.14
C THR A 167 21.51 5.80 -0.33
N THR A 168 21.41 5.14 -1.45
CA THR A 168 20.17 4.57 -1.98
C THR A 168 20.46 3.32 -2.81
N THR A 169 19.45 2.50 -3.03
CA THR A 169 19.50 1.37 -3.97
C THR A 169 18.82 1.68 -5.29
N ALA A 170 18.31 2.90 -5.47
CA ALA A 170 17.71 3.34 -6.72
C ALA A 170 18.78 3.60 -7.79
N LYS A 171 18.38 3.48 -9.06
CA LYS A 171 19.18 3.87 -10.21
C LYS A 171 19.25 5.40 -10.34
N ASP A 172 20.25 5.89 -11.03
CA ASP A 172 20.34 7.31 -11.38
C ASP A 172 19.11 7.76 -12.17
N GLY A 173 18.66 8.98 -11.91
CA GLY A 173 17.46 9.55 -12.53
C GLY A 173 16.12 9.15 -11.88
N ALA A 174 16.12 8.41 -10.76
CA ALA A 174 14.91 8.12 -10.01
C ALA A 174 14.23 9.41 -9.52
N LYS A 175 12.89 9.46 -9.67
CA LYS A 175 12.08 10.62 -9.26
C LYS A 175 12.00 10.73 -7.73
N TYR A 176 12.06 11.94 -7.19
CA TYR A 176 11.85 12.15 -5.75
C TYR A 176 10.36 12.27 -5.40
N CYS A 177 9.95 11.64 -4.29
CA CYS A 177 8.62 11.82 -3.73
C CYS A 177 8.44 13.25 -3.22
N SER A 178 7.41 13.94 -3.69
CA SER A 178 7.08 15.30 -3.26
C SER A 178 6.57 15.40 -1.81
N GLY A 179 6.24 14.27 -1.17
CA GLY A 179 5.68 14.22 0.18
C GLY A 179 4.17 14.52 0.27
N ASN A 180 3.52 14.88 -0.84
CA ASN A 180 2.09 15.19 -0.90
C ASN A 180 1.40 14.37 -1.99
N CYS A 181 0.61 13.37 -1.59
CA CYS A 181 -0.04 12.45 -2.53
C CYS A 181 -1.22 13.10 -3.26
N THR A 182 -1.98 14.00 -2.62
CA THR A 182 -3.06 14.75 -3.27
C THR A 182 -2.50 15.61 -4.40
N TYR A 183 -1.42 16.34 -4.14
CA TYR A 183 -0.76 17.14 -5.17
C TYR A 183 -0.30 16.27 -6.35
N CYS A 184 0.33 15.12 -6.08
CA CYS A 184 0.74 14.20 -7.14
C CYS A 184 -0.46 13.63 -7.93
N ALA A 185 -1.59 13.39 -7.27
CA ALA A 185 -2.82 12.93 -7.90
C ALA A 185 -3.42 14.00 -8.82
N THR A 186 -3.53 15.23 -8.34
CA THR A 186 -4.03 16.38 -9.11
C THR A 186 -3.16 16.63 -10.35
N GLU A 187 -1.85 16.65 -10.18
CA GLU A 187 -0.89 16.86 -11.26
C GLU A 187 -0.63 15.61 -12.13
N LYS A 188 -1.28 14.49 -11.84
CA LYS A 188 -1.11 13.20 -12.54
C LYS A 188 0.38 12.83 -12.70
N LYS A 189 1.11 12.76 -11.59
CA LYS A 189 2.55 12.48 -11.58
C LYS A 189 3.01 11.52 -10.49
N ASN A 190 4.31 11.19 -10.50
CA ASN A 190 4.97 10.32 -9.53
C ASN A 190 4.27 8.95 -9.43
N CYS A 191 3.94 8.49 -8.22
CA CYS A 191 3.39 7.14 -7.97
C CYS A 191 2.13 6.81 -8.79
N TRP A 192 1.37 7.81 -9.21
CA TRP A 192 0.14 7.65 -10.00
C TRP A 192 0.37 7.43 -11.50
N THR A 193 1.60 7.66 -11.97
CA THR A 193 1.93 7.58 -13.39
C THR A 193 3.20 6.79 -13.68
N LEU A 194 3.81 6.18 -12.67
CA LEU A 194 5.00 5.35 -12.86
C LEU A 194 4.71 4.21 -13.84
N LYS A 195 5.57 4.10 -14.82
CA LYS A 195 5.58 3.00 -15.78
C LYS A 195 6.45 1.85 -15.26
N ARG A 196 6.35 0.70 -15.89
CA ARG A 196 7.22 -0.45 -15.61
C ARG A 196 8.69 -0.03 -15.75
N GLY A 197 9.51 -0.45 -14.79
CA GLY A 197 10.94 -0.12 -14.72
C GLY A 197 11.27 1.26 -14.15
N GLU A 198 10.28 2.15 -13.95
CA GLU A 198 10.52 3.44 -13.31
C GLU A 198 10.63 3.31 -11.79
N GLN A 199 11.39 4.23 -11.19
CA GLN A 199 11.67 4.24 -9.76
C GLN A 199 11.34 5.57 -9.12
N ILE A 200 10.96 5.54 -7.84
CA ILE A 200 10.71 6.71 -7.02
C ILE A 200 11.47 6.61 -5.70
N LEU A 201 12.03 7.73 -5.26
CA LEU A 201 12.79 7.86 -4.03
C LEU A 201 11.95 8.49 -2.91
N PHE A 202 11.99 7.87 -1.75
CA PHE A 202 11.41 8.38 -0.51
C PHE A 202 12.53 8.67 0.49
N LYS A 203 12.44 9.80 1.20
CA LYS A 203 13.35 10.07 2.32
C LYS A 203 13.12 9.05 3.44
N GLU A 204 14.20 8.62 4.08
CA GLU A 204 14.15 7.79 5.28
C GLU A 204 13.40 8.51 6.41
N HIS A 205 12.51 7.78 7.11
CA HIS A 205 11.68 8.31 8.22
C HIS A 205 12.42 8.25 9.56
#